data_4377da80b9612bf1cde975b9d1054869
#
_entry.id   4377da80b9612bf1cde975b9d1054869
#
_cell.length_a   1.000
_cell.length_b   1.000
_cell.length_c   1.000
_cell.angle_alpha   90.00
_cell.angle_beta   90.00
_cell.angle_gamma   90.00
#
_symmetry.space_group_name_H-M   'P 1'
#
loop_
_entity.id
_entity.type
_entity.pdbx_description
1 polymer ?
#
loop_
_entity_poly.entity_id
_entity_poly.type
_entity_poly.pdbx_seq_one_letter_code
_entity_poly.pdbx_strand_id
1 'polypeptide(L)'
;VGHKKKPNDIPFAYHQEIELEITTLTNLGSGLGRVPLPPIENQKSDIENTAGGGWVVMVPFTLPGERVRVRVFRNQKNFSEADLVEVLTPSPHRVAATCPLFARCGGCQYQHLAYAEQLLWKQRQVTELLRHMAGIEFAVSPVVPSPREFGYRSKITPHFNPPRDVAVPPPIGFLRQGTRFDIVDVPRCPIATDAINAKLPEVRARVHARAATGDYTRASTLLLREASGQVTTDYEAIITESTDTGGAQPLKLRFLARDFFQNNPFILPAFTGYVRAQAAASGARYLVDAYCGSGLFALTAAPAFTRVAGIELSESSIRFARENATANNLPNVTFQAGDA
;
A
#
# COMPACT_ATOMS: atom_id res chain seq x y z
N VAL A 1 -16.07 -30.37 -14.47
CA VAL A 1 -14.67 -30.73 -14.10
C VAL A 1 -13.76 -29.83 -14.90
N GLY A 2 -13.28 -28.74 -14.29
CA GLY A 2 -12.37 -27.82 -14.96
C GLY A 2 -10.99 -28.49 -15.10
N HIS A 3 -10.50 -28.64 -16.30
CA HIS A 3 -9.12 -29.07 -16.56
C HIS A 3 -8.16 -28.08 -15.91
N LYS A 4 -7.49 -28.50 -14.84
CA LYS A 4 -6.34 -27.76 -14.31
C LYS A 4 -5.29 -27.72 -15.45
N LYS A 5 -5.02 -26.54 -16.00
CA LYS A 5 -3.91 -26.37 -16.94
C LYS A 5 -2.64 -26.90 -16.26
N LYS A 6 -1.90 -27.78 -16.95
CA LYS A 6 -0.58 -28.19 -16.47
C LYS A 6 0.29 -26.95 -16.26
N PRO A 7 1.10 -26.89 -15.19
CA PRO A 7 2.04 -25.80 -15.03
C PRO A 7 2.99 -25.74 -16.24
N ASN A 8 3.36 -24.52 -16.63
CA ASN A 8 4.39 -24.32 -17.63
C ASN A 8 5.75 -24.60 -16.96
N ASP A 9 6.43 -25.67 -17.38
CA ASP A 9 7.71 -26.12 -16.84
C ASP A 9 8.93 -25.56 -17.60
N ILE A 10 8.74 -24.52 -18.41
CA ILE A 10 9.81 -23.86 -19.17
C ILE A 10 9.88 -22.39 -18.74
N PRO A 11 11.09 -21.85 -18.38
CA PRO A 11 12.41 -22.50 -18.42
C PRO A 11 12.76 -23.33 -17.19
N PHE A 12 11.96 -23.31 -16.12
CA PHE A 12 12.19 -24.05 -14.88
C PHE A 12 11.05 -25.02 -14.61
N ALA A 13 11.39 -26.22 -14.12
CA ALA A 13 10.38 -27.15 -13.64
C ALA A 13 9.63 -26.57 -12.44
N TYR A 14 8.38 -26.96 -12.27
CA TYR A 14 7.58 -26.57 -11.10
C TYR A 14 8.27 -27.00 -9.81
N HIS A 15 8.45 -26.07 -8.87
CA HIS A 15 9.18 -26.24 -7.61
C HIS A 15 10.70 -26.50 -7.76
N GLN A 16 11.29 -26.25 -8.93
CA GLN A 16 12.75 -26.28 -9.07
C GLN A 16 13.38 -25.20 -8.17
N GLU A 17 14.40 -25.60 -7.41
CA GLU A 17 15.23 -24.66 -6.63
C GLU A 17 16.41 -24.19 -7.47
N ILE A 18 16.66 -22.90 -7.42
CA ILE A 18 17.79 -22.23 -8.07
C ILE A 18 18.41 -21.20 -7.12
N GLU A 19 19.67 -20.89 -7.36
CA GLU A 19 20.36 -19.78 -6.69
C GLU A 19 20.57 -18.64 -7.65
N LEU A 20 20.37 -17.41 -7.17
CA LEU A 20 20.60 -16.22 -7.97
C LEU A 20 20.96 -15.02 -7.08
N GLU A 21 21.53 -14.02 -7.71
CA GLU A 21 21.77 -12.70 -7.11
C GLU A 21 20.59 -11.78 -7.42
N ILE A 22 20.13 -11.06 -6.41
CA ILE A 22 19.10 -10.01 -6.54
C ILE A 22 19.79 -8.70 -6.88
N THR A 23 19.44 -8.12 -8.01
CA THR A 23 20.10 -6.92 -8.54
C THR A 23 19.29 -5.65 -8.34
N THR A 24 17.95 -5.75 -8.27
CA THR A 24 17.05 -4.59 -8.11
C THR A 24 15.73 -4.98 -7.45
N LEU A 25 14.89 -4.00 -7.15
CA LEU A 25 13.50 -4.17 -6.70
C LEU A 25 12.53 -3.73 -7.79
N THR A 26 11.48 -4.51 -7.97
CA THR A 26 10.35 -4.07 -8.80
C THR A 26 9.61 -2.91 -8.12
N ASN A 27 8.75 -2.21 -8.86
CA ASN A 27 7.87 -1.15 -8.30
C ASN A 27 6.90 -1.67 -7.21
N LEU A 28 6.64 -2.98 -7.16
CA LEU A 28 5.81 -3.62 -6.14
C LEU A 28 6.62 -4.20 -4.98
N GLY A 29 7.94 -4.02 -4.99
CA GLY A 29 8.81 -4.43 -3.87
C GLY A 29 9.31 -5.87 -3.90
N SER A 30 9.08 -6.61 -4.98
CA SER A 30 9.75 -7.91 -5.16
C SER A 30 11.17 -7.69 -5.64
N GLY A 31 12.12 -8.47 -5.10
CA GLY A 31 13.46 -8.53 -5.65
C GLY A 31 13.44 -9.13 -7.06
N LEU A 32 14.35 -8.67 -7.89
CA LEU A 32 14.55 -9.15 -9.24
C LEU A 32 16.00 -9.54 -9.44
N GLY A 33 16.22 -10.75 -9.93
CA GLY A 33 17.52 -11.22 -10.38
C GLY A 33 17.43 -11.85 -11.77
N ARG A 34 18.60 -12.18 -12.34
CA ARG A 34 18.69 -12.81 -13.65
C ARG A 34 19.51 -14.09 -13.58
N VAL A 35 19.03 -15.10 -14.28
CA VAL A 35 19.71 -16.41 -14.37
C VAL A 35 20.07 -16.67 -15.82
N PRO A 36 21.32 -17.00 -16.14
CA PRO A 36 21.68 -17.48 -17.46
C PRO A 36 20.86 -18.73 -17.78
N LEU A 37 20.21 -18.76 -18.92
CA LEU A 37 19.56 -19.97 -19.40
C LEU A 37 20.51 -20.75 -20.30
N PRO A 38 20.53 -22.10 -20.20
CA PRO A 38 21.19 -22.92 -21.21
C PRO A 38 20.58 -22.67 -22.58
N PRO A 39 21.35 -22.80 -23.67
CA PRO A 39 20.81 -22.72 -25.02
C PRO A 39 19.69 -23.76 -25.17
N ILE A 40 18.48 -23.31 -25.48
CA ILE A 40 17.35 -24.23 -25.72
C ILE A 40 17.43 -24.59 -27.20
N GLU A 41 17.87 -25.81 -27.49
CA GLU A 41 17.81 -26.37 -28.85
C GLU A 41 16.35 -26.35 -29.34
N ASN A 42 16.11 -25.70 -30.48
CA ASN A 42 14.81 -25.60 -31.18
C ASN A 42 13.76 -24.60 -30.71
N GLN A 43 14.07 -23.61 -29.93
CA GLN A 43 13.20 -22.41 -29.88
C GLN A 43 13.80 -21.29 -30.74
N LYS A 44 13.09 -20.94 -31.83
CA LYS A 44 13.16 -19.60 -32.42
C LYS A 44 12.55 -18.62 -31.41
N SER A 45 13.28 -18.33 -30.35
CA SER A 45 12.87 -17.32 -29.40
C SER A 45 13.37 -15.97 -29.92
N ASP A 46 12.46 -15.11 -30.32
CA ASP A 46 12.66 -13.66 -30.42
C ASP A 46 12.98 -13.04 -29.02
N ILE A 47 13.58 -13.83 -28.14
CA ILE A 47 14.13 -13.35 -26.86
C ILE A 47 15.53 -12.85 -27.18
N GLU A 48 15.60 -11.76 -27.95
CA GLU A 48 16.77 -10.94 -27.97
C GLU A 48 17.04 -10.46 -26.55
N ASN A 49 18.21 -10.84 -26.05
CA ASN A 49 18.77 -10.39 -24.78
C ASN A 49 18.63 -8.87 -24.65
N THR A 50 17.56 -8.41 -24.02
CA THR A 50 17.49 -7.04 -23.55
C THR A 50 18.68 -6.78 -22.62
N ALA A 51 19.25 -5.60 -22.71
CA ALA A 51 20.46 -5.17 -22.02
C ALA A 51 20.51 -5.68 -20.56
N GLY A 52 21.35 -6.72 -20.30
CA GLY A 52 21.48 -7.32 -18.98
C GLY A 52 21.55 -8.86 -18.97
N GLY A 53 21.47 -9.57 -20.10
CA GLY A 53 21.72 -11.00 -20.29
C GLY A 53 21.15 -11.94 -19.24
N GLY A 54 20.03 -12.63 -19.52
CA GLY A 54 19.50 -13.71 -18.67
C GLY A 54 17.98 -13.63 -18.40
N TRP A 55 17.44 -14.77 -17.97
CA TRP A 55 16.01 -14.88 -17.63
C TRP A 55 15.69 -14.21 -16.30
N VAL A 56 14.65 -13.40 -16.27
CA VAL A 56 14.21 -12.68 -15.08
C VAL A 56 13.51 -13.61 -14.10
N VAL A 57 13.89 -13.52 -12.82
CA VAL A 57 13.20 -14.20 -11.71
C VAL A 57 12.80 -13.15 -10.67
N MET A 58 11.51 -13.10 -10.33
CA MET A 58 10.98 -12.20 -9.32
C MET A 58 10.77 -12.96 -8.01
N VAL A 59 11.28 -12.41 -6.91
CA VAL A 59 11.29 -13.06 -5.60
C VAL A 59 10.86 -12.06 -4.52
N PRO A 60 9.67 -12.22 -3.90
CA PRO A 60 9.27 -11.39 -2.78
C PRO A 60 10.24 -11.51 -1.59
N PHE A 61 10.33 -10.45 -0.78
CA PHE A 61 11.08 -10.41 0.48
C PHE A 61 12.60 -10.58 0.35
N THR A 62 13.14 -10.36 -0.84
CA THR A 62 14.57 -10.30 -1.10
C THR A 62 15.03 -8.87 -1.39
N LEU A 63 16.31 -8.60 -1.20
CA LEU A 63 16.90 -7.27 -1.33
C LEU A 63 18.07 -7.28 -2.32
N PRO A 64 18.31 -6.16 -3.02
CA PRO A 64 19.46 -6.02 -3.90
C PRO A 64 20.79 -6.27 -3.18
N GLY A 65 21.69 -6.96 -3.87
CA GLY A 65 22.98 -7.42 -3.32
C GLY A 65 22.91 -8.71 -2.52
N GLU A 66 21.71 -9.35 -2.41
CA GLU A 66 21.59 -10.65 -1.78
C GLU A 66 21.83 -11.78 -2.78
N ARG A 67 22.54 -12.82 -2.34
CA ARG A 67 22.51 -14.15 -2.96
C ARG A 67 21.47 -15.00 -2.24
N VAL A 68 20.54 -15.57 -2.99
CA VAL A 68 19.39 -16.28 -2.44
C VAL A 68 19.19 -17.63 -3.11
N ARG A 69 18.62 -18.59 -2.36
CA ARG A 69 18.04 -19.82 -2.90
C ARG A 69 16.53 -19.63 -2.94
N VAL A 70 15.95 -19.92 -4.09
CA VAL A 70 14.53 -19.71 -4.35
C VAL A 70 13.91 -20.94 -5.00
N ARG A 71 12.58 -21.08 -4.85
CA ARG A 71 11.79 -22.16 -5.44
C ARG A 71 10.81 -21.58 -6.44
N VAL A 72 10.99 -21.92 -7.72
CA VAL A 72 10.14 -21.45 -8.80
C VAL A 72 8.76 -22.09 -8.70
N PHE A 73 7.71 -21.27 -8.65
CA PHE A 73 6.33 -21.76 -8.62
C PHE A 73 5.50 -21.39 -9.86
N ARG A 74 6.00 -20.46 -10.69
CA ARG A 74 5.30 -20.08 -11.93
C ARG A 74 6.26 -19.53 -12.97
N ASN A 75 6.13 -20.00 -14.21
CA ASN A 75 6.78 -19.41 -15.36
C ASN A 75 5.74 -18.59 -16.14
N GLN A 76 6.07 -17.36 -16.44
CA GLN A 76 5.36 -16.44 -17.33
C GLN A 76 6.06 -16.41 -18.70
N LYS A 77 5.55 -15.60 -19.65
CA LYS A 77 6.15 -15.49 -20.98
C LYS A 77 7.59 -14.99 -20.96
N ASN A 78 7.92 -14.02 -20.07
CA ASN A 78 9.19 -13.29 -20.08
C ASN A 78 9.92 -13.31 -18.72
N PHE A 79 9.36 -13.96 -17.69
CA PHE A 79 9.93 -14.04 -16.36
C PHE A 79 9.35 -15.22 -15.58
N SER A 80 10.00 -15.57 -14.48
CA SER A 80 9.47 -16.52 -13.50
C SER A 80 9.23 -15.85 -12.15
N GLU A 81 8.30 -16.43 -11.39
CA GLU A 81 8.00 -16.07 -10.01
C GLU A 81 8.46 -17.20 -9.10
N ALA A 82 9.14 -16.85 -8.04
CA ALA A 82 9.69 -17.82 -7.10
C ALA A 82 9.48 -17.38 -5.64
N ASP A 83 9.35 -18.36 -4.77
CA ASP A 83 9.34 -18.14 -3.31
C ASP A 83 10.79 -18.15 -2.79
N LEU A 84 11.07 -17.26 -1.83
CA LEU A 84 12.34 -17.26 -1.10
C LEU A 84 12.43 -18.52 -0.20
N VAL A 85 13.45 -19.33 -0.40
CA VAL A 85 13.76 -20.48 0.47
C VAL A 85 14.78 -20.05 1.54
N GLU A 86 15.87 -19.39 1.12
CA GLU A 86 16.96 -19.02 2.02
C GLU A 86 17.74 -17.82 1.48
N VAL A 87 18.16 -16.94 2.38
CA VAL A 87 19.13 -15.87 2.09
C VAL A 87 20.53 -16.42 2.39
N LEU A 88 21.30 -16.70 1.34
CA LEU A 88 22.66 -17.27 1.44
C LEU A 88 23.68 -16.20 1.83
N THR A 89 23.55 -15.02 1.26
CA THR A 89 24.37 -13.86 1.60
C THR A 89 23.43 -12.67 1.75
N PRO A 90 23.28 -12.10 2.95
CA PRO A 90 22.36 -10.99 3.19
C PRO A 90 22.92 -9.67 2.67
N SER A 91 22.02 -8.77 2.27
CA SER A 91 22.33 -7.36 2.03
C SER A 91 22.77 -6.68 3.33
N PRO A 92 23.73 -5.73 3.31
CA PRO A 92 24.10 -4.93 4.49
C PRO A 92 22.95 -4.06 5.00
N HIS A 93 21.93 -3.85 4.18
CA HIS A 93 20.73 -3.07 4.51
C HIS A 93 19.57 -3.93 5.02
N ARG A 94 19.75 -5.24 5.12
CA ARG A 94 18.74 -6.14 5.70
C ARG A 94 18.68 -5.97 7.21
N VAL A 95 17.46 -5.80 7.71
CA VAL A 95 17.16 -5.72 9.14
C VAL A 95 16.13 -6.78 9.54
N ALA A 96 16.09 -7.12 10.82
CA ALA A 96 15.03 -7.98 11.34
C ALA A 96 13.69 -7.25 11.29
N ALA A 97 12.67 -7.90 10.72
CA ALA A 97 11.33 -7.33 10.65
C ALA A 97 10.72 -7.24 12.07
N THR A 98 10.17 -6.09 12.41
CA THR A 98 9.49 -5.88 13.70
C THR A 98 8.22 -6.72 13.85
N CYS A 99 7.53 -6.99 12.75
CA CYS A 99 6.30 -7.79 12.74
C CYS A 99 6.62 -9.29 12.66
N PRO A 100 6.21 -10.14 13.63
CA PRO A 100 6.43 -11.58 13.55
C PRO A 100 5.63 -12.27 12.43
N LEU A 101 4.65 -11.56 11.83
CA LEU A 101 3.85 -12.04 10.71
C LEU A 101 4.34 -11.52 9.35
N PHE A 102 5.47 -10.80 9.33
CA PHE A 102 6.08 -10.34 8.08
C PHE A 102 6.38 -11.53 7.15
N ALA A 103 6.27 -11.33 5.86
CA ALA A 103 6.34 -12.35 4.80
C ALA A 103 5.18 -13.36 4.77
N ARG A 104 4.37 -13.46 5.81
CA ARG A 104 3.13 -14.25 5.81
C ARG A 104 1.90 -13.40 5.54
N CYS A 105 1.79 -12.27 6.25
CA CYS A 105 0.76 -11.26 6.05
C CYS A 105 1.11 -10.38 4.82
N GLY A 106 0.16 -10.20 3.90
CA GLY A 106 0.33 -9.39 2.69
C GLY A 106 0.30 -7.88 2.90
N GLY A 107 0.22 -7.40 4.15
CA GLY A 107 0.06 -5.99 4.46
C GLY A 107 1.33 -5.14 4.36
N CYS A 108 2.53 -5.75 4.33
CA CYS A 108 3.81 -5.04 4.33
C CYS A 108 4.82 -5.72 3.41
N GLN A 109 5.57 -4.91 2.63
CA GLN A 109 6.59 -5.40 1.70
C GLN A 109 8.03 -5.18 2.18
N TYR A 110 8.30 -4.18 3.03
CA TYR A 110 9.66 -3.66 3.26
C TYR A 110 10.16 -3.70 4.69
N GLN A 111 9.50 -4.38 5.64
CA GLN A 111 9.96 -4.38 7.04
C GLN A 111 11.34 -5.00 7.26
N HIS A 112 11.86 -5.73 6.28
CA HIS A 112 13.21 -6.33 6.30
C HIS A 112 14.30 -5.43 5.69
N LEU A 113 13.94 -4.24 5.21
CA LEU A 113 14.84 -3.23 4.64
C LEU A 113 14.96 -2.05 5.58
N ALA A 114 16.18 -1.60 5.86
CA ALA A 114 16.42 -0.40 6.68
C ALA A 114 15.66 0.81 6.13
N TYR A 115 15.07 1.62 7.00
CA TYR A 115 14.13 2.67 6.59
C TYR A 115 14.76 3.71 5.65
N ALA A 116 16.00 4.11 5.90
CA ALA A 116 16.72 5.01 5.00
C ALA A 116 16.81 4.45 3.56
N GLU A 117 17.07 3.14 3.43
CA GLU A 117 17.11 2.47 2.14
C GLU A 117 15.72 2.35 1.49
N GLN A 118 14.65 2.19 2.30
CA GLN A 118 13.29 2.23 1.75
C GLN A 118 12.99 3.56 1.04
N LEU A 119 13.47 4.68 1.57
CA LEU A 119 13.29 6.00 0.95
C LEU A 119 14.05 6.11 -0.37
N LEU A 120 15.30 5.64 -0.40
CA LEU A 120 16.11 5.62 -1.63
C LEU A 120 15.49 4.73 -2.72
N TRP A 121 15.01 3.54 -2.33
CA TRP A 121 14.35 2.64 -3.28
C TRP A 121 13.05 3.20 -3.82
N LYS A 122 12.22 3.84 -3.00
CA LYS A 122 11.01 4.51 -3.48
C LYS A 122 11.31 5.62 -4.49
N GLN A 123 12.36 6.41 -4.26
CA GLN A 123 12.80 7.42 -5.23
C GLN A 123 13.24 6.79 -6.55
N ARG A 124 14.07 5.73 -6.50
CA ARG A 124 14.52 4.99 -7.70
C ARG A 124 13.36 4.38 -8.47
N GLN A 125 12.42 3.74 -7.77
CA GLN A 125 11.22 3.14 -8.39
C GLN A 125 10.39 4.16 -9.17
N VAL A 126 10.20 5.38 -8.64
CA VAL A 126 9.50 6.45 -9.37
C VAL A 126 10.31 6.90 -10.57
N THR A 127 11.62 7.09 -10.44
CA THR A 127 12.51 7.44 -11.56
C THR A 127 12.44 6.40 -12.68
N GLU A 128 12.52 5.11 -12.33
CA GLU A 128 12.46 4.01 -13.30
C GLU A 128 11.09 3.90 -13.98
N LEU A 129 9.99 4.12 -13.24
CA LEU A 129 8.65 4.15 -13.80
C LEU A 129 8.49 5.27 -14.83
N LEU A 130 8.94 6.47 -14.52
CA LEU A 130 8.91 7.61 -15.47
C LEU A 130 9.71 7.29 -16.73
N ARG A 131 10.90 6.76 -16.58
CA ARG A 131 11.76 6.40 -17.71
C ARG A 131 11.17 5.28 -18.56
N HIS A 132 10.76 4.16 -17.95
CA HIS A 132 10.35 2.97 -18.71
C HIS A 132 8.91 3.02 -19.23
N MET A 133 7.99 3.62 -18.48
CA MET A 133 6.58 3.65 -18.88
C MET A 133 6.19 4.92 -19.65
N ALA A 134 6.81 6.04 -19.34
CA ALA A 134 6.49 7.33 -19.96
C ALA A 134 7.58 7.87 -20.89
N GLY A 135 8.78 7.27 -20.92
CA GLY A 135 9.93 7.77 -21.68
C GLY A 135 10.46 9.11 -21.16
N ILE A 136 10.21 9.41 -19.88
CA ILE A 136 10.56 10.70 -19.27
C ILE A 136 11.81 10.53 -18.41
N GLU A 137 12.88 11.25 -18.76
CA GLU A 137 14.06 11.43 -17.91
C GLU A 137 13.80 12.62 -16.96
N PHE A 138 13.62 12.30 -15.67
CA PHE A 138 13.32 13.31 -14.65
C PHE A 138 14.09 13.04 -13.37
N ALA A 139 14.70 14.09 -12.82
CA ALA A 139 15.36 14.01 -11.52
C ALA A 139 14.31 14.04 -10.39
N VAL A 140 13.90 12.86 -9.95
CA VAL A 140 12.93 12.72 -8.84
C VAL A 140 13.57 13.20 -7.54
N SER A 141 12.88 14.08 -6.83
CA SER A 141 13.36 14.60 -5.55
C SER A 141 13.42 13.49 -4.48
N PRO A 142 14.28 13.63 -3.45
CA PRO A 142 14.31 12.71 -2.34
C PRO A 142 12.94 12.54 -1.67
N VAL A 143 12.64 11.33 -1.23
CA VAL A 143 11.39 11.05 -0.54
C VAL A 143 11.38 11.70 0.85
N VAL A 144 10.32 12.41 1.17
CA VAL A 144 10.11 12.98 2.50
C VAL A 144 9.82 11.85 3.48
N PRO A 145 10.64 11.66 4.54
CA PRO A 145 10.44 10.58 5.50
C PRO A 145 9.21 10.79 6.36
N SER A 146 8.56 9.70 6.74
CA SER A 146 7.56 9.74 7.80
C SER A 146 8.23 9.96 9.15
N PRO A 147 7.68 10.81 10.04
CA PRO A 147 8.19 10.97 11.41
C PRO A 147 8.09 9.68 12.24
N ARG A 148 7.28 8.73 11.81
CA ARG A 148 7.13 7.41 12.43
C ARG A 148 7.24 6.32 11.40
N GLU A 149 8.09 5.33 11.66
CA GLU A 149 8.25 4.13 10.85
C GLU A 149 7.19 3.07 11.16
N PHE A 150 6.74 3.04 12.43
CA PHE A 150 5.70 2.15 12.96
C PHE A 150 4.66 2.97 13.74
N GLY A 151 3.52 2.36 14.04
CA GLY A 151 2.45 3.01 14.80
C GLY A 151 1.84 4.22 14.09
N TYR A 152 1.97 4.30 12.77
CA TYR A 152 1.53 5.47 12.01
C TYR A 152 0.15 5.31 11.37
N ARG A 153 -0.33 4.08 11.20
CA ARG A 153 -1.54 3.81 10.41
C ARG A 153 -2.79 3.99 11.24
N SER A 154 -3.56 5.04 10.94
CA SER A 154 -4.78 5.43 11.67
C SER A 154 -6.06 4.72 11.20
N LYS A 155 -5.97 3.85 10.20
CA LYS A 155 -7.10 3.02 9.73
C LYS A 155 -6.62 1.65 9.32
N ILE A 156 -7.26 0.60 9.85
CA ILE A 156 -7.08 -0.77 9.39
C ILE A 156 -8.44 -1.41 9.11
N THR A 157 -8.44 -2.35 8.17
CA THR A 157 -9.65 -3.07 7.75
C THR A 157 -9.38 -4.58 7.73
N PRO A 158 -9.27 -5.23 8.92
CA PRO A 158 -9.09 -6.67 8.98
C PRO A 158 -10.30 -7.41 8.42
N HIS A 159 -10.05 -8.58 7.83
CA HIS A 159 -11.06 -9.45 7.27
C HIS A 159 -11.20 -10.71 8.11
N PHE A 160 -12.35 -11.36 8.01
CA PHE A 160 -12.57 -12.73 8.48
C PHE A 160 -13.59 -13.45 7.61
N ASN A 161 -13.47 -14.77 7.56
CA ASN A 161 -14.46 -15.64 6.92
C ASN A 161 -15.34 -16.27 8.00
N PRO A 162 -16.61 -16.65 7.69
CA PRO A 162 -17.42 -17.46 8.60
C PRO A 162 -16.67 -18.73 8.96
N PRO A 163 -16.69 -19.16 10.23
CA PRO A 163 -16.08 -20.43 10.60
C PRO A 163 -16.81 -21.60 9.92
N ARG A 164 -16.07 -22.61 9.49
CA ARG A 164 -16.66 -23.88 9.03
C ARG A 164 -17.23 -24.70 10.18
N ASP A 165 -16.61 -24.56 11.33
CA ASP A 165 -17.02 -25.14 12.61
C ASP A 165 -17.12 -23.99 13.63
N VAL A 166 -18.29 -23.77 14.19
CA VAL A 166 -18.55 -22.70 15.15
C VAL A 166 -17.75 -22.84 16.46
N ALA A 167 -17.27 -24.06 16.78
CA ALA A 167 -16.39 -24.27 17.91
C ALA A 167 -14.96 -23.71 17.70
N VAL A 168 -14.59 -23.39 16.45
CA VAL A 168 -13.25 -22.89 16.10
C VAL A 168 -13.33 -21.40 15.74
N PRO A 169 -12.73 -20.51 16.55
CA PRO A 169 -12.72 -19.09 16.25
C PRO A 169 -12.06 -18.81 14.89
N PRO A 170 -12.70 -18.04 14.01
CA PRO A 170 -12.11 -17.71 12.71
C PRO A 170 -10.89 -16.79 12.88
N PRO A 171 -9.85 -16.91 12.00
CA PRO A 171 -8.76 -15.95 11.95
C PRO A 171 -9.30 -14.58 11.54
N ILE A 172 -8.81 -13.53 12.21
CA ILE A 172 -9.16 -12.13 11.94
C ILE A 172 -7.89 -11.38 11.62
N GLY A 173 -7.79 -10.85 10.39
CA GLY A 173 -6.57 -10.15 9.97
C GLY A 173 -6.56 -9.82 8.49
N PHE A 174 -5.44 -10.08 7.84
CA PHE A 174 -5.24 -9.71 6.45
C PHE A 174 -4.94 -10.93 5.58
N LEU A 175 -5.11 -10.78 4.28
CA LEU A 175 -4.82 -11.85 3.33
C LEU A 175 -3.36 -12.29 3.46
N ARG A 176 -3.14 -13.60 3.36
CA ARG A 176 -1.80 -14.17 3.25
C ARG A 176 -1.16 -13.69 1.95
N GLN A 177 0.12 -13.37 2.02
CA GLN A 177 0.92 -13.02 0.83
C GLN A 177 0.74 -14.06 -0.27
N GLY A 178 0.48 -13.58 -1.49
CA GLY A 178 0.31 -14.44 -2.68
C GLY A 178 -1.03 -15.19 -2.76
N THR A 179 -1.95 -15.01 -1.81
CA THR A 179 -3.27 -15.65 -1.83
C THR A 179 -4.41 -14.64 -1.90
N ARG A 180 -5.61 -15.12 -2.30
CA ARG A 180 -6.83 -14.31 -2.39
C ARG A 180 -7.89 -14.66 -1.34
N PHE A 181 -7.67 -15.73 -0.57
CA PHE A 181 -8.71 -16.29 0.31
C PHE A 181 -8.20 -16.59 1.70
N ASP A 182 -6.90 -16.86 1.86
CA ASP A 182 -6.34 -17.23 3.16
C ASP A 182 -6.11 -15.98 4.00
N ILE A 183 -6.64 -16.01 5.22
CA ILE A 183 -6.48 -14.91 6.19
C ILE A 183 -5.43 -15.32 7.21
N VAL A 184 -4.45 -14.47 7.41
CA VAL A 184 -3.48 -14.56 8.52
C VAL A 184 -4.10 -13.91 9.73
N ASP A 185 -4.15 -14.62 10.84
CA ASP A 185 -4.63 -14.06 12.11
C ASP A 185 -3.66 -12.99 12.62
N VAL A 186 -4.18 -11.80 12.92
CA VAL A 186 -3.40 -10.62 13.30
C VAL A 186 -3.90 -10.08 14.63
N PRO A 187 -3.37 -10.56 15.76
CA PRO A 187 -3.75 -10.07 17.08
C PRO A 187 -3.23 -8.66 17.39
N ARG A 188 -2.15 -8.26 16.73
CA ARG A 188 -1.53 -6.93 16.82
C ARG A 188 -0.87 -6.58 15.49
N CYS A 189 -0.99 -5.32 15.05
CA CYS A 189 -0.37 -4.80 13.83
C CYS A 189 0.65 -3.70 14.17
N PRO A 190 1.97 -3.92 14.02
CA PRO A 190 2.98 -2.92 14.41
C PRO A 190 2.90 -1.59 13.66
N ILE A 191 2.34 -1.56 12.45
CA ILE A 191 2.16 -0.30 11.70
C ILE A 191 0.90 0.46 12.11
N ALA A 192 -0.09 -0.21 12.73
CA ALA A 192 -1.28 0.47 13.26
C ALA A 192 -0.94 1.26 14.53
N THR A 193 -1.68 2.32 14.78
CA THR A 193 -1.52 3.14 15.98
C THR A 193 -1.75 2.34 17.25
N ASP A 194 -1.23 2.82 18.37
CA ASP A 194 -1.41 2.16 19.67
C ASP A 194 -2.87 2.12 20.10
N ALA A 195 -3.65 3.16 19.81
CA ALA A 195 -5.09 3.19 20.08
C ALA A 195 -5.83 2.08 19.33
N ILE A 196 -5.53 1.87 18.03
CA ILE A 196 -6.10 0.76 17.25
C ILE A 196 -5.69 -0.58 17.85
N ASN A 197 -4.42 -0.76 18.19
CA ASN A 197 -3.92 -2.00 18.80
C ASN A 197 -4.54 -2.28 20.19
N ALA A 198 -4.83 -1.22 20.97
CA ALA A 198 -5.53 -1.36 22.25
C ALA A 198 -7.00 -1.76 22.06
N LYS A 199 -7.68 -1.29 21.01
CA LYS A 199 -9.08 -1.62 20.72
C LYS A 199 -9.26 -2.97 20.03
N LEU A 200 -8.26 -3.44 19.29
CA LEU A 200 -8.36 -4.64 18.46
C LEU A 200 -8.75 -5.91 19.23
N PRO A 201 -8.23 -6.22 20.45
CA PRO A 201 -8.63 -7.39 21.21
C PRO A 201 -10.13 -7.43 21.54
N GLU A 202 -10.72 -6.31 21.94
CA GLU A 202 -12.16 -6.21 22.23
C GLU A 202 -13.00 -6.48 20.97
N VAL A 203 -12.60 -5.88 19.84
CA VAL A 203 -13.30 -6.08 18.56
C VAL A 203 -13.23 -7.55 18.13
N ARG A 204 -12.05 -8.17 18.27
CA ARG A 204 -11.85 -9.60 17.97
C ARG A 204 -12.71 -10.49 18.87
N ALA A 205 -12.72 -10.25 20.17
CA ALA A 205 -13.54 -11.01 21.13
C ALA A 205 -15.04 -10.95 20.76
N ARG A 206 -15.55 -9.76 20.40
CA ARG A 206 -16.93 -9.59 19.96
C ARG A 206 -17.25 -10.39 18.69
N VAL A 207 -16.33 -10.39 17.72
CA VAL A 207 -16.50 -11.18 16.47
C VAL A 207 -16.47 -12.67 16.78
N HIS A 208 -15.54 -13.15 17.60
CA HIS A 208 -15.47 -14.56 17.98
C HIS A 208 -16.72 -15.04 18.73
N ALA A 209 -17.24 -14.23 19.67
CA ALA A 209 -18.47 -14.55 20.39
C ALA A 209 -19.66 -14.70 19.42
N ARG A 210 -19.82 -13.80 18.46
CA ARG A 210 -20.88 -13.90 17.46
C ARG A 210 -20.65 -15.02 16.44
N ALA A 211 -19.39 -15.33 16.11
CA ALA A 211 -19.07 -16.44 15.23
C ALA A 211 -19.44 -17.80 15.86
N ALA A 212 -19.30 -17.93 17.18
CA ALA A 212 -19.69 -19.14 17.94
C ALA A 212 -21.21 -19.38 17.94
N THR A 213 -22.04 -18.35 17.72
CA THR A 213 -23.50 -18.48 17.56
C THR A 213 -23.97 -18.72 16.13
N GLY A 214 -23.03 -18.77 15.17
CA GLY A 214 -23.37 -18.96 13.76
C GLY A 214 -23.92 -17.71 13.05
N ASP A 215 -23.80 -16.53 13.67
CA ASP A 215 -24.37 -15.27 13.15
C ASP A 215 -23.73 -14.80 11.83
N TYR A 216 -22.56 -15.31 11.48
CA TYR A 216 -21.86 -14.91 10.24
C TYR A 216 -22.02 -15.96 9.15
N THR A 217 -22.68 -15.57 8.06
CA THR A 217 -22.89 -16.40 6.87
C THR A 217 -22.02 -15.98 5.69
N ARG A 218 -21.33 -14.83 5.78
CA ARG A 218 -20.50 -14.26 4.69
C ARG A 218 -19.17 -13.74 5.24
N ALA A 219 -18.17 -13.74 4.37
CA ALA A 219 -16.94 -13.02 4.61
C ALA A 219 -17.23 -11.55 4.97
N SER A 220 -16.53 -11.03 5.95
CA SER A 220 -16.76 -9.68 6.45
C SER A 220 -15.46 -8.93 6.64
N THR A 221 -15.54 -7.61 6.53
CA THR A 221 -14.45 -6.69 6.78
C THR A 221 -14.79 -5.86 8.02
N LEU A 222 -13.85 -5.73 8.91
CA LEU A 222 -13.96 -4.83 10.06
C LEU A 222 -13.39 -3.47 9.71
N LEU A 223 -13.87 -2.44 10.38
CA LEU A 223 -13.27 -1.12 10.37
C LEU A 223 -12.76 -0.79 11.75
N LEU A 224 -11.49 -0.39 11.86
CA LEU A 224 -10.96 0.32 13.02
C LEU A 224 -10.31 1.59 12.50
N ARG A 225 -10.89 2.74 12.85
CA ARG A 225 -10.35 4.04 12.50
C ARG A 225 -10.13 4.88 13.75
N GLU A 226 -8.92 5.36 13.90
CA GLU A 226 -8.55 6.31 14.95
C GLU A 226 -8.64 7.75 14.44
N ALA A 227 -9.18 8.62 15.29
CA ALA A 227 -9.04 10.06 15.18
C ALA A 227 -9.00 10.64 16.61
N SER A 228 -8.08 11.57 16.84
CA SER A 228 -7.92 12.24 18.15
C SER A 228 -7.83 11.27 19.35
N GLY A 229 -7.15 10.14 19.17
CA GLY A 229 -6.94 9.12 20.20
C GLY A 229 -8.15 8.19 20.45
N GLN A 230 -9.25 8.37 19.74
CA GLN A 230 -10.44 7.50 19.83
C GLN A 230 -10.56 6.60 18.60
N VAL A 231 -10.98 5.35 18.81
CA VAL A 231 -11.15 4.38 17.74
C VAL A 231 -12.63 4.06 17.56
N THR A 232 -13.15 4.31 16.36
CA THR A 232 -14.48 3.87 15.94
C THR A 232 -14.42 2.61 15.09
N THR A 233 -15.48 1.80 15.18
CA THR A 233 -15.75 0.66 14.29
C THR A 233 -17.01 0.88 13.48
N ASP A 234 -17.68 2.02 13.65
CA ASP A 234 -18.85 2.40 12.89
C ASP A 234 -18.46 3.03 11.56
N TYR A 235 -18.95 2.45 10.47
CA TYR A 235 -18.67 2.89 9.11
C TYR A 235 -19.25 4.29 8.81
N GLU A 236 -20.37 4.64 9.47
CA GLU A 236 -21.07 5.92 9.27
C GLU A 236 -20.63 7.01 10.25
N ALA A 237 -19.75 6.69 11.19
CA ALA A 237 -19.24 7.68 12.13
C ALA A 237 -18.55 8.83 11.37
N ILE A 238 -18.86 10.05 11.77
CA ILE A 238 -18.21 11.25 11.24
C ILE A 238 -16.89 11.45 11.98
N ILE A 239 -15.82 11.42 11.23
CA ILE A 239 -14.46 11.72 11.70
C ILE A 239 -14.21 13.21 11.51
N THR A 240 -13.54 13.82 12.48
CA THR A 240 -13.01 15.17 12.39
C THR A 240 -11.49 15.10 12.55
N GLU A 241 -10.77 15.53 11.54
CA GLU A 241 -9.31 15.66 11.57
C GLU A 241 -8.94 17.14 11.51
N SER A 242 -7.88 17.49 12.23
CA SER A 242 -7.28 18.82 12.19
C SER A 242 -5.84 18.67 11.75
N THR A 243 -5.47 19.29 10.63
CA THR A 243 -4.09 19.20 10.13
C THR A 243 -3.48 20.59 9.98
N ASP A 244 -2.26 20.74 10.44
CA ASP A 244 -1.45 21.91 10.17
C ASP A 244 -1.02 21.89 8.69
N THR A 245 -1.39 22.93 7.96
CA THR A 245 -1.01 23.12 6.57
C THR A 245 0.07 24.21 6.41
N GLY A 246 0.62 24.71 7.52
CA GLY A 246 1.48 25.89 7.53
C GLY A 246 0.73 27.22 7.28
N GLY A 247 -0.58 27.21 7.39
CA GLY A 247 -1.44 28.39 7.32
C GLY A 247 -1.61 29.08 8.68
N ALA A 248 -2.41 30.17 8.72
CA ALA A 248 -2.71 30.89 9.96
C ALA A 248 -3.54 30.04 10.95
N GLN A 249 -4.32 29.09 10.44
CA GLN A 249 -5.13 28.18 11.23
C GLN A 249 -5.02 26.76 10.68
N PRO A 250 -5.09 25.74 11.54
CA PRO A 250 -5.17 24.35 11.09
C PRO A 250 -6.42 24.11 10.25
N LEU A 251 -6.30 23.34 9.18
CA LEU A 251 -7.43 22.93 8.35
C LEU A 251 -8.24 21.86 9.07
N LYS A 252 -9.53 22.11 9.28
CA LYS A 252 -10.47 21.16 9.88
C LYS A 252 -11.23 20.43 8.79
N LEU A 253 -11.18 19.11 8.81
CA LEU A 253 -11.78 18.24 7.80
C LEU A 253 -12.70 17.22 8.45
N ARG A 254 -13.90 17.09 7.88
CA ARG A 254 -14.89 16.09 8.27
C ARG A 254 -15.09 15.10 7.12
N PHE A 255 -15.26 13.82 7.44
CA PHE A 255 -15.51 12.75 6.49
C PHE A 255 -16.06 11.52 7.22
N LEU A 256 -16.59 10.53 6.49
CA LEU A 256 -17.05 9.28 7.11
C LEU A 256 -15.89 8.34 7.43
N ALA A 257 -16.00 7.59 8.50
CA ALA A 257 -14.97 6.64 8.93
C ALA A 257 -14.62 5.60 7.84
N ARG A 258 -15.59 5.22 7.01
CA ARG A 258 -15.39 4.32 5.87
C ARG A 258 -14.63 4.96 4.71
N ASP A 259 -14.76 6.27 4.52
CA ASP A 259 -14.23 6.96 3.36
C ASP A 259 -12.69 6.91 3.33
N PHE A 260 -12.15 7.13 2.13
CA PHE A 260 -10.71 7.28 2.00
C PHE A 260 -10.28 8.62 2.63
N PHE A 261 -9.25 8.54 3.46
CA PHE A 261 -8.48 9.67 3.93
C PHE A 261 -7.04 9.20 4.18
N GLN A 262 -6.08 10.12 4.23
CA GLN A 262 -4.67 9.76 4.44
C GLN A 262 -4.49 9.00 5.75
N ASN A 263 -3.93 7.78 5.66
CA ASN A 263 -3.84 6.86 6.81
C ASN A 263 -2.62 7.10 7.71
N ASN A 264 -1.75 8.02 7.34
CA ASN A 264 -0.61 8.44 8.15
C ASN A 264 -0.76 9.91 8.54
N PRO A 265 -1.35 10.22 9.70
CA PRO A 265 -1.53 11.59 10.14
C PRO A 265 -0.22 12.30 10.47
N PHE A 266 0.86 11.55 10.75
CA PHE A 266 2.14 12.12 11.15
C PHE A 266 2.91 12.77 9.99
N ILE A 267 2.73 12.28 8.74
CA ILE A 267 3.34 12.90 7.56
C ILE A 267 2.42 13.95 6.91
N LEU A 268 1.17 14.03 7.34
CA LEU A 268 0.18 14.88 6.71
C LEU A 268 0.57 16.37 6.69
N PRO A 269 1.16 16.96 7.76
CA PRO A 269 1.63 18.33 7.73
C PRO A 269 2.72 18.59 6.67
N ALA A 270 3.66 17.67 6.52
CA ALA A 270 4.69 17.79 5.48
C ALA A 270 4.10 17.67 4.07
N PHE A 271 3.12 16.78 3.88
CA PHE A 271 2.45 16.59 2.60
C PHE A 271 1.60 17.82 2.21
N THR A 272 0.79 18.33 3.11
CA THR A 272 -0.01 19.54 2.87
C THR A 272 0.87 20.77 2.68
N GLY A 273 1.93 20.91 3.48
CA GLY A 273 2.92 21.97 3.33
C GLY A 273 3.60 21.96 1.96
N TYR A 274 3.97 20.76 1.46
CA TYR A 274 4.52 20.63 0.11
C TYR A 274 3.51 21.05 -0.98
N VAL A 275 2.27 20.55 -0.91
CA VAL A 275 1.22 20.92 -1.87
C VAL A 275 0.99 22.43 -1.88
N ARG A 276 0.94 23.05 -0.71
CA ARG A 276 0.78 24.50 -0.59
C ARG A 276 1.95 25.27 -1.20
N ALA A 277 3.18 24.84 -0.96
CA ALA A 277 4.37 25.45 -1.54
C ALA A 277 4.36 25.37 -3.07
N GLN A 278 4.02 24.20 -3.63
CA GLN A 278 3.92 24.03 -5.09
C GLN A 278 2.77 24.85 -5.68
N ALA A 279 1.63 24.93 -5.00
CA ALA A 279 0.52 25.76 -5.39
C ALA A 279 0.90 27.24 -5.47
N ALA A 280 1.58 27.76 -4.45
CA ALA A 280 2.09 29.15 -4.45
C ALA A 280 3.12 29.41 -5.54
N ALA A 281 4.01 28.46 -5.80
CA ALA A 281 5.07 28.58 -6.83
C ALA A 281 4.54 28.47 -8.26
N SER A 282 3.33 27.93 -8.46
CA SER A 282 2.80 27.67 -9.80
C SER A 282 2.48 28.95 -10.61
N GLY A 283 2.19 30.05 -9.93
CA GLY A 283 1.72 31.30 -10.58
C GLY A 283 0.36 31.18 -11.27
N ALA A 284 -0.30 30.01 -11.17
CA ALA A 284 -1.59 29.76 -11.80
C ALA A 284 -2.73 30.50 -11.07
N ARG A 285 -3.77 30.88 -11.82
CA ARG A 285 -4.96 31.55 -11.25
C ARG A 285 -6.05 30.57 -10.84
N TYR A 286 -6.08 29.38 -11.43
CA TYR A 286 -7.12 28.37 -11.28
C TYR A 286 -6.49 27.01 -10.98
N LEU A 287 -7.15 26.23 -10.13
CA LEU A 287 -6.78 24.86 -9.81
C LEU A 287 -7.98 23.93 -10.00
N VAL A 288 -7.72 22.77 -10.58
CA VAL A 288 -8.64 21.62 -10.54
C VAL A 288 -7.98 20.51 -9.73
N ASP A 289 -8.68 20.02 -8.70
CA ASP A 289 -8.33 18.85 -7.91
C ASP A 289 -9.21 17.69 -8.37
N ALA A 290 -8.69 16.86 -9.28
CA ALA A 290 -9.33 15.64 -9.70
C ALA A 290 -9.18 14.58 -8.61
N TYR A 291 -10.26 13.86 -8.30
CA TYR A 291 -10.33 12.88 -7.19
C TYR A 291 -10.14 13.52 -5.81
N CYS A 292 -10.81 14.65 -5.57
CA CYS A 292 -10.55 15.49 -4.40
C CYS A 292 -10.98 14.88 -3.05
N GLY A 293 -11.74 13.78 -3.04
CA GLY A 293 -12.30 13.21 -1.81
C GLY A 293 -13.09 14.24 -1.00
N SER A 294 -12.82 14.32 0.30
CA SER A 294 -13.41 15.34 1.20
C SER A 294 -12.73 16.71 1.14
N GLY A 295 -11.88 16.96 0.14
CA GLY A 295 -11.30 18.26 -0.18
C GLY A 295 -9.93 18.57 0.41
N LEU A 296 -9.18 17.60 0.93
CA LEU A 296 -7.91 17.86 1.60
C LEU A 296 -6.96 18.76 0.80
N PHE A 297 -6.63 18.39 -0.43
CA PHE A 297 -5.63 19.13 -1.23
C PHE A 297 -6.23 20.39 -1.89
N ALA A 298 -7.47 20.33 -2.37
CA ALA A 298 -8.18 21.49 -2.88
C ALA A 298 -8.21 22.63 -1.84
N LEU A 299 -8.60 22.31 -0.58
CA LEU A 299 -8.68 23.29 0.49
C LEU A 299 -7.32 23.77 0.98
N THR A 300 -6.32 22.86 1.01
CA THR A 300 -4.93 23.21 1.36
C THR A 300 -4.34 24.22 0.38
N ALA A 301 -4.59 24.04 -0.92
CA ALA A 301 -4.05 24.87 -1.99
C ALA A 301 -4.87 26.17 -2.23
N ALA A 302 -6.12 26.19 -1.81
CA ALA A 302 -7.07 27.27 -2.14
C ALA A 302 -6.58 28.69 -1.92
N PRO A 303 -5.81 29.02 -0.84
CA PRO A 303 -5.31 30.38 -0.63
C PRO A 303 -4.38 30.91 -1.75
N ALA A 304 -3.80 30.04 -2.57
CA ALA A 304 -2.89 30.42 -3.67
C ALA A 304 -3.64 30.72 -4.99
N PHE A 305 -4.96 30.44 -5.07
CA PHE A 305 -5.70 30.54 -6.33
C PHE A 305 -6.89 31.49 -6.25
N THR A 306 -7.25 32.08 -7.41
CA THR A 306 -8.49 32.87 -7.54
C THR A 306 -9.72 31.98 -7.44
N ARG A 307 -9.69 30.78 -8.02
CA ARG A 307 -10.75 29.75 -7.93
C ARG A 307 -10.15 28.37 -7.93
N VAL A 308 -10.79 27.47 -7.18
CA VAL A 308 -10.47 26.04 -7.12
C VAL A 308 -11.76 25.25 -7.40
N ALA A 309 -11.65 24.20 -8.23
CA ALA A 309 -12.70 23.22 -8.46
C ALA A 309 -12.20 21.84 -8.01
N GLY A 310 -12.99 21.14 -7.20
CA GLY A 310 -12.76 19.74 -6.84
C GLY A 310 -13.79 18.83 -7.50
N ILE A 311 -13.34 17.70 -8.04
CA ILE A 311 -14.18 16.68 -8.68
C ILE A 311 -13.93 15.35 -7.95
N GLU A 312 -15.02 14.63 -7.61
CA GLU A 312 -14.97 13.35 -6.91
C GLU A 312 -16.23 12.56 -7.22
N LEU A 313 -16.10 11.25 -7.42
CA LEU A 313 -17.23 10.37 -7.74
C LEU A 313 -18.20 10.19 -6.57
N SER A 314 -17.67 10.16 -5.33
CA SER A 314 -18.46 9.94 -4.12
C SER A 314 -19.26 11.17 -3.72
N GLU A 315 -20.59 11.12 -3.86
CA GLU A 315 -21.48 12.20 -3.42
C GLU A 315 -21.35 12.52 -1.93
N SER A 316 -21.12 11.50 -1.07
CA SER A 316 -20.89 11.71 0.37
C SER A 316 -19.62 12.50 0.62
N SER A 317 -18.53 12.18 -0.09
CA SER A 317 -17.28 12.93 0.01
C SER A 317 -17.42 14.36 -0.47
N ILE A 318 -18.15 14.61 -1.56
CA ILE A 318 -18.45 15.97 -2.06
C ILE A 318 -19.28 16.78 -1.07
N ARG A 319 -20.26 16.17 -0.42
CA ARG A 319 -21.02 16.84 0.64
C ARG A 319 -20.08 17.34 1.74
N PHE A 320 -19.20 16.47 2.24
CA PHE A 320 -18.22 16.84 3.25
C PHE A 320 -17.21 17.87 2.73
N ALA A 321 -16.77 17.79 1.47
CA ALA A 321 -15.87 18.76 0.88
C ALA A 321 -16.48 20.18 0.89
N ARG A 322 -17.77 20.32 0.57
CA ARG A 322 -18.50 21.60 0.65
C ARG A 322 -18.63 22.09 2.09
N GLU A 323 -19.00 21.21 3.03
CA GLU A 323 -19.05 21.54 4.46
C GLU A 323 -17.68 21.99 4.98
N ASN A 324 -16.61 21.30 4.57
CA ASN A 324 -15.23 21.61 4.94
C ASN A 324 -14.79 22.98 4.37
N ALA A 325 -15.15 23.32 3.13
CA ALA A 325 -14.86 24.63 2.55
C ALA A 325 -15.50 25.75 3.38
N THR A 326 -16.77 25.58 3.74
CA THR A 326 -17.50 26.53 4.57
C THR A 326 -16.89 26.66 5.96
N ALA A 327 -16.60 25.53 6.62
CA ALA A 327 -16.02 25.50 7.98
C ALA A 327 -14.61 26.12 8.06
N ASN A 328 -13.88 26.16 6.95
CA ASN A 328 -12.54 26.76 6.87
C ASN A 328 -12.54 28.16 6.20
N ASN A 329 -13.69 28.76 5.95
CA ASN A 329 -13.84 30.07 5.33
C ASN A 329 -13.13 30.21 3.97
N LEU A 330 -13.30 29.21 3.08
CA LEU A 330 -12.70 29.15 1.75
C LEU A 330 -13.78 29.29 0.65
N PRO A 331 -14.30 30.49 0.38
CA PRO A 331 -15.41 30.71 -0.55
C PRO A 331 -15.02 30.58 -2.03
N ASN A 332 -13.72 30.54 -2.31
CA ASN A 332 -13.17 30.40 -3.66
C ASN A 332 -13.08 28.95 -4.15
N VAL A 333 -13.57 27.99 -3.35
CA VAL A 333 -13.55 26.55 -3.70
C VAL A 333 -14.96 26.08 -4.01
N THR A 334 -15.11 25.34 -5.10
CA THR A 334 -16.35 24.66 -5.50
C THR A 334 -16.11 23.18 -5.67
N PHE A 335 -17.12 22.36 -5.38
CA PHE A 335 -17.03 20.91 -5.48
C PHE A 335 -18.18 20.31 -6.27
N GLN A 336 -17.88 19.37 -7.16
CA GLN A 336 -18.85 18.70 -8.03
C GLN A 336 -18.66 17.19 -7.97
N ALA A 337 -19.79 16.46 -7.82
CA ALA A 337 -19.78 15.02 -7.98
C ALA A 337 -19.67 14.68 -9.48
N GLY A 338 -18.77 13.77 -9.84
CA GLY A 338 -18.53 13.32 -11.21
C GLY A 338 -17.26 12.52 -11.35
N ASP A 339 -17.12 11.89 -12.52
CA ASP A 339 -15.88 11.24 -12.94
C ASP A 339 -14.95 12.30 -13.54
N ALA A 340 -13.64 12.24 -13.21
CA ALA A 340 -12.65 13.27 -13.56
C ALA A 340 -11.79 12.83 -14.76
#